data_28aa570d5ea028125e58c37d64935659
#
_entry.id   28aa570d5ea028125e58c37d64935659
#
_cell.length_a   1.000
_cell.length_b   1.000
_cell.length_c   1.000
_cell.angle_alpha   90.00
_cell.angle_beta   90.00
_cell.angle_gamma   90.00
#
_symmetry.space_group_name_H-M   'P 1'
#
loop_
_entity.id
_entity.type
_entity.pdbx_description
1 polymer ?
#
loop_
_entity_poly.entity_id
_entity_poly.type
_entity_poly.pdbx_seq_one_letter_code
_entity_poly.pdbx_strand_id
1 'polypeptide(L)'
;MMTPETSGVELPDMALLKKFDVPAPRYTSYPTADRFNASFGPADYEKALAGRSAAKHPAPLSLYVHVPFCNDVCFYCGCNKIVTRDHSRSAAYIEMIGRECDLVKEHITGSQELEQLHFGGGTPTFLTNDEISLMMETLTKRFPLAKEGGEFSIEVDPRTCGPDKVKKLREVGLNRMSLGVQDFNPDVQKAVNRIQPFEMTKETLDAAREAGFESINMDLIYGLPKQTRETFAHTLDKVLELSPDRIALYHYAHLPNHFKAQRRILPADLPDTVEKAHIMFDAITRLTQNGYRYIGMDHFAKHEDELSKAQIEGTLQRNFQGYSTKAECDMVALGVSAISKIGSAYACNPRELDDWAAAISAGRLATNRGYLLNADDELRRYVIMQIMCNFELRKKDVEERFGINFDETFGFELSKMKPYVHHELVELYDDRLVVLPKGKIFVRAVAMQFDRYLRESNRAGGYSRIA
;
A
#
# COMPACT_ATOMS: atom_id res chain seq x y z
N MET A 1 -12.88 6.09 -21.49
CA MET A 1 -12.21 7.32 -21.00
C MET A 1 -13.20 8.03 -20.08
N MET A 2 -12.75 8.37 -18.86
CA MET A 2 -13.57 9.16 -17.95
C MET A 2 -13.84 10.53 -18.58
N THR A 3 -15.09 10.99 -18.55
CA THR A 3 -15.43 12.35 -18.95
C THR A 3 -14.87 13.36 -17.93
N PRO A 4 -14.66 14.65 -18.28
CA PRO A 4 -14.25 15.67 -17.33
C PRO A 4 -15.16 15.74 -16.10
N GLU A 5 -16.46 15.49 -16.26
CA GLU A 5 -17.44 15.45 -15.17
C GLU A 5 -17.21 14.31 -14.16
N THR A 6 -16.64 13.18 -14.59
CA THR A 6 -16.34 12.03 -13.72
C THR A 6 -14.91 12.04 -13.19
N SER A 7 -14.05 12.96 -13.59
CA SER A 7 -12.62 13.00 -13.21
C SER A 7 -12.37 13.56 -11.80
N GLY A 8 -13.22 14.46 -11.31
CA GLY A 8 -13.09 15.09 -10.00
C GLY A 8 -13.50 14.20 -8.82
N VAL A 9 -13.40 14.73 -7.62
CA VAL A 9 -13.99 14.21 -6.39
C VAL A 9 -14.93 15.28 -5.82
N GLU A 10 -16.14 14.87 -5.41
CA GLU A 10 -17.13 15.75 -4.78
C GLU A 10 -17.31 15.30 -3.33
N LEU A 11 -17.27 16.25 -2.39
CA LEU A 11 -17.42 15.94 -0.97
C LEU A 11 -18.88 15.71 -0.63
N PRO A 12 -19.21 14.63 0.08
CA PRO A 12 -20.56 14.38 0.58
C PRO A 12 -20.89 15.32 1.75
N ASP A 13 -22.16 15.54 2.02
CA ASP A 13 -22.58 16.11 3.28
C ASP A 13 -22.42 15.11 4.45
N MET A 14 -22.50 15.60 5.69
CA MET A 14 -22.31 14.78 6.89
C MET A 14 -23.39 13.70 7.07
N ALA A 15 -24.59 13.87 6.53
CA ALA A 15 -25.66 12.89 6.60
C ALA A 15 -25.35 11.70 5.68
N LEU A 16 -24.90 11.99 4.47
CA LEU A 16 -24.48 10.98 3.50
C LEU A 16 -23.22 10.25 3.98
N LEU A 17 -22.24 11.00 4.53
CA LEU A 17 -21.05 10.41 5.13
C LEU A 17 -21.44 9.40 6.22
N LYS A 18 -22.25 9.80 7.19
CA LYS A 18 -22.71 8.93 8.28
C LYS A 18 -23.46 7.68 7.79
N LYS A 19 -24.19 7.79 6.67
CA LYS A 19 -24.94 6.68 6.10
C LYS A 19 -24.05 5.61 5.47
N PHE A 20 -23.00 6.01 4.76
CA PHE A 20 -22.13 5.12 4.00
C PHE A 20 -20.74 4.92 4.62
N ASP A 21 -20.44 5.56 5.75
CA ASP A 21 -19.23 5.29 6.53
C ASP A 21 -19.38 3.96 7.27
N VAL A 22 -19.08 2.89 6.57
CA VAL A 22 -19.13 1.51 7.08
C VAL A 22 -17.73 0.92 7.21
N PRO A 23 -17.51 -0.07 8.09
CA PRO A 23 -16.26 -0.83 8.09
C PRO A 23 -16.12 -1.58 6.76
N ALA A 24 -15.00 -1.37 6.05
CA ALA A 24 -14.75 -2.03 4.77
C ALA A 24 -13.26 -2.34 4.58
N PRO A 25 -12.90 -3.45 3.92
CA PRO A 25 -11.52 -3.79 3.61
C PRO A 25 -10.84 -2.70 2.77
N ARG A 26 -9.54 -2.59 2.89
CA ARG A 26 -8.74 -1.69 2.04
C ARG A 26 -8.35 -2.30 0.69
N TYR A 27 -8.71 -3.56 0.46
CA TYR A 27 -8.47 -4.32 -0.76
C TYR A 27 -7.05 -4.17 -1.32
N THR A 28 -6.04 -4.38 -0.49
CA THR A 28 -4.65 -4.57 -0.93
C THR A 28 -4.43 -5.98 -1.53
N SER A 29 -5.39 -6.87 -1.31
CA SER A 29 -5.55 -8.19 -1.90
C SER A 29 -7.03 -8.58 -1.95
N TYR A 30 -7.37 -9.55 -2.78
CA TYR A 30 -8.62 -10.29 -2.69
C TYR A 30 -8.35 -11.77 -2.98
N PRO A 31 -8.79 -12.70 -2.12
CA PRO A 31 -9.32 -12.45 -0.77
C PRO A 31 -8.36 -11.66 0.12
N THR A 32 -8.91 -11.01 1.16
CA THR A 32 -8.13 -10.23 2.11
C THR A 32 -7.22 -11.10 2.98
N ALA A 33 -6.10 -10.57 3.46
CA ALA A 33 -5.05 -11.33 4.14
C ALA A 33 -5.49 -12.05 5.45
N ASP A 34 -6.63 -11.65 6.03
CA ASP A 34 -7.26 -12.36 7.15
C ASP A 34 -7.85 -13.74 6.78
N ARG A 35 -7.96 -14.02 5.47
CA ARG A 35 -8.38 -15.32 4.93
C ARG A 35 -7.21 -16.27 4.69
N PHE A 36 -5.97 -15.80 4.76
CA PHE A 36 -4.81 -16.65 4.62
C PHE A 36 -4.77 -17.67 5.76
N ASN A 37 -4.53 -18.91 5.42
CA ASN A 37 -4.60 -20.02 6.36
C ASN A 37 -3.33 -20.89 6.33
N ALA A 38 -3.14 -21.68 7.37
CA ALA A 38 -1.95 -22.50 7.57
C ALA A 38 -1.93 -23.80 6.73
N SER A 39 -3.00 -24.08 5.96
CA SER A 39 -2.98 -25.22 5.03
C SER A 39 -2.13 -24.94 3.79
N PHE A 40 -1.85 -23.64 3.51
CA PHE A 40 -0.91 -23.21 2.49
C PHE A 40 0.47 -23.03 3.12
N GLY A 41 1.42 -23.87 2.71
CA GLY A 41 2.77 -23.90 3.27
C GLY A 41 3.88 -23.70 2.23
N PRO A 42 5.14 -24.02 2.61
CA PRO A 42 6.30 -23.87 1.72
C PRO A 42 6.16 -24.61 0.38
N ALA A 43 5.70 -25.86 0.39
CA ALA A 43 5.53 -26.67 -0.83
C ALA A 43 4.52 -26.06 -1.82
N ASP A 44 3.47 -25.38 -1.33
CA ASP A 44 2.50 -24.70 -2.18
C ASP A 44 3.12 -23.45 -2.82
N TYR A 45 3.97 -22.73 -2.07
CA TYR A 45 4.69 -21.59 -2.59
C TYR A 45 5.75 -21.98 -3.62
N GLU A 46 6.52 -23.04 -3.35
CA GLU A 46 7.48 -23.65 -4.29
C GLU A 46 6.80 -24.03 -5.60
N LYS A 47 5.61 -24.66 -5.51
CA LYS A 47 4.79 -25.01 -6.67
C LYS A 47 4.34 -23.78 -7.46
N ALA A 48 3.96 -22.69 -6.78
CA ALA A 48 3.57 -21.44 -7.45
C ALA A 48 4.77 -20.82 -8.19
N LEU A 49 5.95 -20.76 -7.58
CA LEU A 49 7.19 -20.26 -8.18
C LEU A 49 7.61 -21.10 -9.40
N ALA A 50 7.56 -22.43 -9.28
CA ALA A 50 7.85 -23.34 -10.37
C ALA A 50 6.83 -23.21 -11.53
N GLY A 51 5.54 -23.05 -11.19
CA GLY A 51 4.48 -22.81 -12.16
C GLY A 51 4.70 -21.51 -12.96
N ARG A 52 5.12 -20.45 -12.28
CA ARG A 52 5.54 -19.21 -12.94
C ARG A 52 6.70 -19.45 -13.92
N SER A 53 7.71 -20.20 -13.50
CA SER A 53 8.88 -20.50 -14.33
C SER A 53 8.57 -21.36 -15.55
N ALA A 54 7.56 -22.21 -15.45
CA ALA A 54 7.07 -23.05 -16.56
C ALA A 54 6.15 -22.31 -17.53
N ALA A 55 5.68 -21.10 -17.20
CA ALA A 55 4.80 -20.32 -18.05
C ALA A 55 5.53 -19.86 -19.33
N LYS A 56 4.86 -19.93 -20.46
CA LYS A 56 5.41 -19.48 -21.75
C LYS A 56 5.78 -17.99 -21.75
N HIS A 57 4.99 -17.19 -21.05
CA HIS A 57 5.18 -15.75 -20.84
C HIS A 57 4.96 -15.45 -19.37
N PRO A 58 6.00 -15.62 -18.52
CA PRO A 58 5.87 -15.31 -17.10
C PRO A 58 5.65 -13.81 -16.92
N ALA A 59 4.84 -13.46 -15.94
CA ALA A 59 4.65 -12.06 -15.55
C ALA A 59 5.98 -11.40 -15.19
N PRO A 60 6.14 -10.08 -15.38
CA PRO A 60 7.30 -9.35 -14.90
C PRO A 60 7.52 -9.59 -13.39
N LEU A 61 8.73 -9.39 -12.89
CA LEU A 61 9.07 -9.67 -11.50
C LEU A 61 9.17 -8.40 -10.68
N SER A 62 8.50 -8.40 -9.54
CA SER A 62 8.62 -7.41 -8.46
C SER A 62 9.21 -8.05 -7.22
N LEU A 63 10.04 -7.31 -6.49
CA LEU A 63 10.62 -7.74 -5.23
C LEU A 63 10.25 -6.77 -4.11
N TYR A 64 9.72 -7.30 -3.01
CA TYR A 64 9.52 -6.57 -1.76
C TYR A 64 10.48 -7.08 -0.71
N VAL A 65 11.13 -6.18 0.03
CA VAL A 65 11.99 -6.54 1.16
C VAL A 65 11.47 -5.86 2.42
N HIS A 66 11.08 -6.66 3.40
CA HIS A 66 10.69 -6.17 4.71
C HIS A 66 11.91 -5.95 5.59
N VAL A 67 12.16 -4.71 5.99
CA VAL A 67 13.24 -4.36 6.95
C VAL A 67 12.57 -4.01 8.29
N PRO A 68 12.60 -4.91 9.30
CA PRO A 68 11.77 -4.75 10.49
C PRO A 68 12.32 -3.76 11.53
N PHE A 69 13.50 -3.22 11.36
CA PHE A 69 14.19 -2.44 12.39
C PHE A 69 13.74 -0.99 12.46
N CYS A 70 13.64 -0.45 13.70
CA CYS A 70 13.41 0.96 13.99
C CYS A 70 14.27 1.38 15.20
N ASN A 71 14.80 2.60 15.20
CA ASN A 71 15.51 3.15 16.35
C ASN A 71 14.59 3.42 17.55
N ASP A 72 13.37 3.90 17.28
CA ASP A 72 12.40 4.28 18.28
C ASP A 72 10.98 3.83 17.88
N VAL A 73 10.08 3.72 18.87
CA VAL A 73 8.69 3.35 18.63
C VAL A 73 7.81 4.58 18.45
N CYS A 74 7.17 4.72 17.29
CA CYS A 74 6.07 5.67 17.11
C CYS A 74 4.80 5.08 17.70
N PHE A 75 4.05 5.86 18.52
CA PHE A 75 2.92 5.31 19.29
C PHE A 75 1.71 4.93 18.41
N TYR A 76 1.55 5.54 17.24
CA TYR A 76 0.49 5.18 16.29
C TYR A 76 0.75 3.89 15.51
N CYS A 77 2.01 3.42 15.46
CA CYS A 77 2.47 2.46 14.47
C CYS A 77 1.93 1.04 14.66
N GLY A 78 1.36 0.47 13.59
CA GLY A 78 0.88 -0.91 13.48
C GLY A 78 1.79 -1.87 12.71
N CYS A 79 2.96 -1.42 12.23
CA CYS A 79 3.87 -2.25 11.44
C CYS A 79 4.47 -3.41 12.25
N ASN A 80 4.85 -4.50 11.56
CA ASN A 80 5.69 -5.54 12.14
C ASN A 80 7.11 -5.01 12.27
N LYS A 81 7.54 -4.68 13.48
CA LYS A 81 8.81 -3.99 13.74
C LYS A 81 9.53 -4.48 14.98
N ILE A 82 10.83 -4.30 14.96
CA ILE A 82 11.75 -4.57 16.06
C ILE A 82 12.45 -3.25 16.43
N VAL A 83 12.18 -2.76 17.62
CA VAL A 83 12.83 -1.53 18.09
C VAL A 83 14.19 -1.90 18.68
N THR A 84 15.26 -1.38 18.08
CA THR A 84 16.64 -1.64 18.48
C THR A 84 17.57 -0.54 17.95
N ARG A 85 18.73 -0.38 18.59
CA ARG A 85 19.85 0.43 18.10
C ARG A 85 21.10 -0.43 17.83
N ASP A 86 20.93 -1.74 17.94
CA ASP A 86 22.00 -2.71 17.71
C ASP A 86 22.03 -3.13 16.23
N HIS A 87 22.99 -2.56 15.49
CA HIS A 87 23.20 -2.84 14.06
C HIS A 87 23.80 -4.23 13.78
N SER A 88 24.29 -4.96 14.80
CA SER A 88 24.70 -6.34 14.57
C SER A 88 23.52 -7.23 14.12
N ARG A 89 22.32 -6.86 14.52
CA ARG A 89 21.07 -7.56 14.13
C ARG A 89 20.71 -7.34 12.68
N SER A 90 20.97 -6.15 12.11
CA SER A 90 20.70 -5.88 10.69
C SER A 90 21.68 -6.62 9.79
N ALA A 91 22.97 -6.70 10.14
CA ALA A 91 23.95 -7.48 9.38
C ALA A 91 23.56 -8.96 9.27
N ALA A 92 23.19 -9.59 10.40
CA ALA A 92 22.67 -10.96 10.42
C ALA A 92 21.40 -11.12 9.58
N TYR A 93 20.51 -10.13 9.63
CA TYR A 93 19.28 -10.13 8.85
C TYR A 93 19.56 -10.07 7.33
N ILE A 94 20.50 -9.26 6.88
CA ILE A 94 20.88 -9.15 5.46
C ILE A 94 21.44 -10.50 4.96
N GLU A 95 22.25 -11.18 5.75
CA GLU A 95 22.73 -12.52 5.42
C GLU A 95 21.56 -13.51 5.22
N MET A 96 20.58 -13.47 6.12
CA MET A 96 19.39 -14.34 6.05
C MET A 96 18.51 -14.00 4.85
N ILE A 97 18.36 -12.71 4.49
CA ILE A 97 17.67 -12.28 3.24
C ILE A 97 18.39 -12.89 2.03
N GLY A 98 19.73 -12.89 2.01
CA GLY A 98 20.50 -13.53 0.95
C GLY A 98 20.20 -15.02 0.80
N ARG A 99 20.13 -15.75 1.92
CA ARG A 99 19.76 -17.18 1.93
C ARG A 99 18.30 -17.40 1.46
N GLU A 100 17.36 -16.56 1.90
CA GLU A 100 15.97 -16.63 1.41
C GLU A 100 15.89 -16.36 -0.10
N CYS A 101 16.65 -15.39 -0.62
CA CYS A 101 16.78 -15.17 -2.06
C CYS A 101 17.27 -16.42 -2.80
N ASP A 102 18.27 -17.12 -2.26
CA ASP A 102 18.80 -18.33 -2.88
C ASP A 102 17.74 -19.43 -2.96
N LEU A 103 17.00 -19.67 -1.85
CA LEU A 103 15.90 -20.62 -1.81
C LEU A 103 14.79 -20.27 -2.83
N VAL A 104 14.41 -19.01 -2.96
CA VAL A 104 13.46 -18.57 -3.99
C VAL A 104 14.01 -18.78 -5.38
N LYS A 105 15.29 -18.48 -5.60
CA LYS A 105 15.96 -18.59 -6.90
C LYS A 105 16.04 -20.01 -7.42
N GLU A 106 16.08 -21.03 -6.56
CA GLU A 106 16.02 -22.44 -6.92
C GLU A 106 14.77 -22.78 -7.73
N HIS A 107 13.65 -22.08 -7.49
CA HIS A 107 12.36 -22.30 -8.14
C HIS A 107 12.06 -21.31 -9.28
N ILE A 108 12.86 -20.24 -9.43
CA ILE A 108 12.70 -19.24 -10.49
C ILE A 108 13.82 -19.41 -11.52
N THR A 109 13.48 -19.91 -12.72
CA THR A 109 14.42 -20.12 -13.83
C THR A 109 14.35 -18.99 -14.86
N GLY A 110 15.39 -18.87 -15.69
CA GLY A 110 15.47 -17.89 -16.76
C GLY A 110 15.96 -16.51 -16.32
N SER A 111 15.93 -15.54 -17.25
CA SER A 111 16.26 -14.14 -16.95
C SER A 111 15.18 -13.53 -16.09
N GLN A 112 15.57 -12.85 -15.02
CA GLN A 112 14.69 -12.37 -13.99
C GLN A 112 15.07 -10.94 -13.58
N GLU A 113 14.98 -10.03 -14.54
CA GLU A 113 15.15 -8.61 -14.24
C GLU A 113 13.95 -8.12 -13.40
N LEU A 114 14.26 -7.34 -12.39
CA LEU A 114 13.23 -6.71 -11.55
C LEU A 114 12.70 -5.45 -12.26
N GLU A 115 11.43 -5.42 -12.55
CA GLU A 115 10.75 -4.20 -12.96
C GLU A 115 10.36 -3.33 -11.77
N GLN A 116 10.27 -3.93 -10.58
CA GLN A 116 9.96 -3.21 -9.35
C GLN A 116 10.74 -3.79 -8.17
N LEU A 117 11.30 -2.91 -7.33
CA LEU A 117 11.88 -3.23 -6.03
C LEU A 117 11.34 -2.26 -4.99
N HIS A 118 10.88 -2.77 -3.87
CA HIS A 118 10.42 -1.93 -2.77
C HIS A 118 10.97 -2.38 -1.42
N PHE A 119 11.57 -1.44 -0.69
CA PHE A 119 11.96 -1.63 0.71
C PHE A 119 10.94 -0.97 1.62
N GLY A 120 10.33 -1.77 2.50
CA GLY A 120 9.36 -1.27 3.47
C GLY A 120 9.50 -1.96 4.83
N GLY A 121 8.53 -1.73 5.71
CA GLY A 121 8.40 -2.47 6.96
C GLY A 121 8.44 -1.65 8.23
N GLY A 122 9.53 -1.73 8.99
CA GLY A 122 9.81 -0.88 10.14
C GLY A 122 10.36 0.47 9.67
N THR A 123 11.67 0.50 9.40
CA THR A 123 12.37 1.66 8.85
C THR A 123 13.56 1.18 8.03
N PRO A 124 13.45 1.07 6.70
CA PRO A 124 14.56 0.61 5.87
C PRO A 124 15.82 1.49 6.00
N THR A 125 15.66 2.78 6.23
CA THR A 125 16.77 3.72 6.48
C THR A 125 17.41 3.59 7.89
N PHE A 126 16.97 2.62 8.68
CA PHE A 126 17.73 2.11 9.83
C PHE A 126 19.09 1.57 9.40
N LEU A 127 19.17 0.92 8.24
CA LEU A 127 20.41 0.39 7.69
C LEU A 127 21.44 1.51 7.47
N THR A 128 22.71 1.22 7.78
CA THR A 128 23.83 2.11 7.46
C THR A 128 24.06 2.16 5.95
N ASN A 129 24.89 3.10 5.47
CA ASN A 129 25.24 3.19 4.06
C ASN A 129 25.91 1.91 3.53
N ASP A 130 26.76 1.29 4.33
CA ASP A 130 27.42 0.03 3.98
C ASP A 130 26.43 -1.13 3.96
N GLU A 131 25.51 -1.20 4.92
CA GLU A 131 24.45 -2.20 4.97
C GLU A 131 23.47 -2.05 3.81
N ILE A 132 23.13 -0.83 3.41
CA ILE A 132 22.32 -0.55 2.20
C ILE A 132 23.03 -1.07 0.95
N SER A 133 24.35 -0.78 0.80
CA SER A 133 25.14 -1.29 -0.31
C SER A 133 25.19 -2.82 -0.32
N LEU A 134 25.45 -3.45 0.83
CA LEU A 134 25.47 -4.90 0.99
C LEU A 134 24.10 -5.54 0.66
N MET A 135 23.00 -4.94 1.13
CA MET A 135 21.66 -5.42 0.83
C MET A 135 21.37 -5.37 -0.67
N MET A 136 21.66 -4.23 -1.32
CA MET A 136 21.46 -4.09 -2.76
C MET A 136 22.34 -5.05 -3.56
N GLU A 137 23.59 -5.21 -3.20
CA GLU A 137 24.49 -6.18 -3.82
C GLU A 137 23.97 -7.62 -3.66
N THR A 138 23.49 -7.96 -2.45
CA THR A 138 22.91 -9.26 -2.13
C THR A 138 21.70 -9.58 -3.02
N LEU A 139 20.83 -8.61 -3.26
CA LEU A 139 19.64 -8.77 -4.08
C LEU A 139 19.97 -8.78 -5.58
N THR A 140 20.77 -7.81 -6.05
CA THR A 140 21.00 -7.60 -7.48
C THR A 140 21.88 -8.64 -8.12
N LYS A 141 22.75 -9.31 -7.35
CA LYS A 141 23.47 -10.51 -7.80
C LYS A 141 22.53 -11.65 -8.20
N ARG A 142 21.35 -11.72 -7.59
CA ARG A 142 20.35 -12.78 -7.80
C ARG A 142 19.25 -12.37 -8.75
N PHE A 143 18.81 -11.12 -8.63
CA PHE A 143 17.72 -10.52 -9.39
C PHE A 143 18.21 -9.14 -9.89
N PRO A 144 18.79 -9.03 -11.10
CA PRO A 144 19.27 -7.76 -11.62
C PRO A 144 18.11 -6.79 -11.83
N LEU A 145 18.37 -5.50 -11.66
CA LEU A 145 17.39 -4.45 -11.92
C LEU A 145 17.18 -4.27 -13.42
N ALA A 146 15.95 -4.01 -13.85
CA ALA A 146 15.67 -3.60 -15.21
C ALA A 146 16.44 -2.32 -15.56
N LYS A 147 17.01 -2.27 -16.75
CA LYS A 147 17.84 -1.14 -17.19
C LYS A 147 17.03 0.11 -17.47
N GLU A 148 15.78 -0.04 -17.89
CA GLU A 148 14.87 1.05 -18.24
C GLU A 148 13.48 0.79 -17.65
N GLY A 149 12.78 1.86 -17.25
CA GLY A 149 11.40 1.82 -16.78
C GLY A 149 11.16 1.10 -15.45
N GLY A 150 12.22 0.76 -14.71
CA GLY A 150 12.10 0.11 -13.41
C GLY A 150 11.72 1.09 -12.30
N GLU A 151 10.91 0.63 -11.34
CA GLU A 151 10.50 1.38 -10.15
C GLU A 151 11.20 0.81 -8.91
N PHE A 152 12.20 1.51 -8.39
CA PHE A 152 13.00 1.04 -7.26
C PHE A 152 12.83 2.01 -6.09
N SER A 153 12.04 1.60 -5.10
CA SER A 153 11.52 2.48 -4.06
C SER A 153 11.93 2.07 -2.65
N ILE A 154 11.96 3.05 -1.75
CA ILE A 154 12.28 2.86 -0.35
C ILE A 154 11.41 3.75 0.55
N GLU A 155 10.91 3.18 1.65
CA GLU A 155 10.32 3.94 2.76
C GLU A 155 11.43 4.58 3.60
N VAL A 156 11.29 5.86 3.87
CA VAL A 156 12.31 6.68 4.54
C VAL A 156 11.74 7.33 5.78
N ASP A 157 12.44 7.19 6.87
CA ASP A 157 12.27 8.05 8.05
C ASP A 157 13.30 9.19 7.99
N PRO A 158 12.90 10.46 7.77
CA PRO A 158 13.84 11.58 7.70
C PRO A 158 14.77 11.71 8.91
N ARG A 159 14.35 11.21 10.09
CA ARG A 159 15.17 11.20 11.31
C ARG A 159 16.42 10.29 11.20
N THR A 160 16.44 9.38 10.23
CA THR A 160 17.53 8.42 10.00
C THR A 160 18.15 8.55 8.61
N CYS A 161 17.77 9.57 7.84
CA CYS A 161 18.14 9.71 6.43
C CYS A 161 18.54 11.16 6.11
N GLY A 162 19.77 11.53 6.45
CA GLY A 162 20.36 12.79 6.02
C GLY A 162 20.85 12.75 4.56
N PRO A 163 21.37 13.89 4.02
CA PRO A 163 21.76 14.03 2.61
C PRO A 163 22.74 12.96 2.11
N ASP A 164 23.73 12.58 2.90
CA ASP A 164 24.70 11.55 2.52
C ASP A 164 24.06 10.18 2.30
N LYS A 165 23.08 9.82 3.15
CA LYS A 165 22.32 8.58 2.98
C LYS A 165 21.42 8.66 1.75
N VAL A 166 20.81 9.80 1.48
CA VAL A 166 20.00 10.01 0.26
C VAL A 166 20.82 9.80 -0.99
N LYS A 167 22.05 10.37 -1.06
CA LYS A 167 23.00 10.13 -2.16
C LYS A 167 23.31 8.65 -2.31
N LYS A 168 23.60 7.96 -1.19
CA LYS A 168 23.88 6.52 -1.20
C LYS A 168 22.69 5.71 -1.74
N LEU A 169 21.46 6.02 -1.34
CA LEU A 169 20.26 5.36 -1.86
C LEU A 169 20.14 5.52 -3.39
N ARG A 170 20.46 6.68 -3.91
CA ARG A 170 20.45 6.91 -5.37
C ARG A 170 21.58 6.17 -6.08
N GLU A 171 22.80 6.17 -5.52
CA GLU A 171 23.97 5.47 -6.05
C GLU A 171 23.74 3.97 -6.21
N VAL A 172 23.02 3.34 -5.28
CA VAL A 172 22.70 1.91 -5.34
C VAL A 172 21.53 1.59 -6.27
N GLY A 173 20.96 2.58 -6.96
CA GLY A 173 19.98 2.41 -8.03
C GLY A 173 18.53 2.69 -7.63
N LEU A 174 18.25 3.13 -6.40
CA LEU A 174 16.89 3.51 -6.01
C LEU A 174 16.50 4.84 -6.68
N ASN A 175 15.27 4.93 -7.19
CA ASN A 175 14.79 6.10 -7.93
C ASN A 175 13.47 6.69 -7.41
N ARG A 176 12.87 6.06 -6.38
CA ARG A 176 11.64 6.53 -5.74
C ARG A 176 11.78 6.49 -4.23
N MET A 177 11.14 7.43 -3.54
CA MET A 177 11.23 7.56 -2.08
C MET A 177 9.86 7.87 -1.48
N SER A 178 9.52 7.23 -0.35
CA SER A 178 8.36 7.59 0.47
C SER A 178 8.82 8.13 1.82
N LEU A 179 8.54 9.40 2.09
CA LEU A 179 8.92 10.06 3.33
C LEU A 179 7.80 9.95 4.37
N GLY A 180 8.06 9.26 5.46
CA GLY A 180 7.16 9.23 6.61
C GLY A 180 7.18 10.57 7.34
N VAL A 181 6.21 11.44 7.08
CA VAL A 181 6.07 12.77 7.71
C VAL A 181 5.04 12.74 8.83
N GLN A 182 3.88 12.22 8.57
CA GLN A 182 2.70 12.07 9.43
C GLN A 182 2.02 13.40 9.78
N ASP A 183 2.74 14.32 10.43
CA ASP A 183 2.28 15.66 10.82
C ASP A 183 3.47 16.57 11.11
N PHE A 184 3.34 17.87 10.84
CA PHE A 184 4.35 18.87 11.16
C PHE A 184 4.09 19.64 12.49
N ASN A 185 2.94 19.42 13.13
CA ASN A 185 2.62 20.06 14.39
C ASN A 185 3.47 19.47 15.53
N PRO A 186 4.24 20.28 16.30
CA PRO A 186 5.12 19.77 17.36
C PRO A 186 4.40 19.04 18.48
N ASP A 187 3.17 19.46 18.84
CA ASP A 187 2.40 18.82 19.90
C ASP A 187 1.88 17.44 19.47
N VAL A 188 1.46 17.32 18.21
CA VAL A 188 1.10 16.03 17.60
C VAL A 188 2.32 15.11 17.54
N GLN A 189 3.46 15.60 17.06
CA GLN A 189 4.72 14.84 16.99
C GLN A 189 5.14 14.31 18.35
N LYS A 190 5.06 15.17 19.39
CA LYS A 190 5.34 14.80 20.78
C LYS A 190 4.37 13.73 21.29
N ALA A 191 3.07 13.90 21.04
CA ALA A 191 2.04 12.96 21.49
C ALA A 191 2.18 11.56 20.86
N VAL A 192 2.76 11.46 19.66
CA VAL A 192 2.99 10.19 18.97
C VAL A 192 4.43 9.69 19.03
N ASN A 193 5.31 10.34 19.81
CA ASN A 193 6.74 10.03 19.93
C ASN A 193 7.49 10.02 18.59
N ARG A 194 7.23 11.05 17.75
CA ARG A 194 7.91 11.23 16.47
C ARG A 194 8.28 12.69 16.25
N ILE A 195 9.34 13.12 16.93
CA ILE A 195 9.85 14.50 16.79
C ILE A 195 10.63 14.59 15.50
N GLN A 196 10.10 15.37 14.56
CA GLN A 196 10.63 15.52 13.19
C GLN A 196 10.37 16.96 12.72
N PRO A 197 11.28 17.90 12.99
CA PRO A 197 11.14 19.28 12.53
C PRO A 197 10.97 19.37 11.00
N PHE A 198 10.28 20.39 10.55
CA PHE A 198 10.03 20.63 9.11
C PHE A 198 11.33 20.69 8.31
N GLU A 199 12.34 21.36 8.83
CA GLU A 199 13.65 21.56 8.21
C GLU A 199 14.34 20.23 7.91
N MET A 200 14.20 19.24 8.80
CA MET A 200 14.75 17.89 8.59
C MET A 200 14.10 17.18 7.40
N THR A 201 12.78 17.28 7.27
CA THR A 201 12.05 16.72 6.12
C THR A 201 12.42 17.45 4.84
N LYS A 202 12.50 18.78 4.90
CA LYS A 202 12.89 19.63 3.77
C LYS A 202 14.29 19.27 3.28
N GLU A 203 15.27 19.16 4.17
CA GLU A 203 16.65 18.78 3.85
C GLU A 203 16.71 17.41 3.14
N THR A 204 15.97 16.41 3.65
CA THR A 204 15.90 15.08 3.03
C THR A 204 15.28 15.14 1.63
N LEU A 205 14.20 15.91 1.46
CA LEU A 205 13.51 16.06 0.18
C LEU A 205 14.36 16.82 -0.83
N ASP A 206 14.99 17.93 -0.43
CA ASP A 206 15.86 18.71 -1.30
C ASP A 206 17.05 17.86 -1.78
N ALA A 207 17.67 17.10 -0.87
CA ALA A 207 18.74 16.16 -1.21
C ALA A 207 18.26 15.07 -2.19
N ALA A 208 17.02 14.57 -2.04
CA ALA A 208 16.46 13.58 -2.95
C ALA A 208 16.26 14.15 -4.37
N ARG A 209 15.78 15.38 -4.47
CA ARG A 209 15.65 16.07 -5.75
C ARG A 209 17.00 16.33 -6.40
N GLU A 210 17.97 16.82 -5.63
CA GLU A 210 19.34 17.06 -6.10
C GLU A 210 20.01 15.76 -6.59
N ALA A 211 19.76 14.65 -5.88
CA ALA A 211 20.25 13.34 -6.27
C ALA A 211 19.54 12.73 -7.50
N GLY A 212 18.43 13.33 -7.96
CA GLY A 212 17.68 12.89 -9.13
C GLY A 212 16.72 11.74 -8.85
N PHE A 213 16.09 11.72 -7.68
CA PHE A 213 14.93 10.83 -7.45
C PHE A 213 13.75 11.27 -8.34
N GLU A 214 13.14 10.30 -9.02
CA GLU A 214 12.11 10.52 -10.04
C GLU A 214 10.72 10.78 -9.44
N SER A 215 10.45 10.22 -8.24
CA SER A 215 9.19 10.42 -7.54
C SER A 215 9.40 10.39 -6.03
N ILE A 216 8.83 11.37 -5.34
CA ILE A 216 8.88 11.51 -3.88
C ILE A 216 7.45 11.55 -3.36
N ASN A 217 7.10 10.55 -2.54
CA ASN A 217 5.84 10.49 -1.82
C ASN A 217 6.00 11.01 -0.39
N MET A 218 4.95 11.61 0.16
CA MET A 218 4.84 11.94 1.58
C MET A 218 3.68 11.20 2.22
N ASP A 219 3.98 10.47 3.31
CA ASP A 219 2.95 9.84 4.13
C ASP A 219 2.52 10.79 5.24
N LEU A 220 1.22 11.05 5.30
CA LEU A 220 0.55 11.84 6.32
C LEU A 220 -0.49 10.99 7.05
N ILE A 221 -0.78 11.34 8.29
CA ILE A 221 -1.83 10.67 9.07
C ILE A 221 -2.77 11.72 9.66
N TYR A 222 -4.06 11.64 9.35
CA TYR A 222 -5.07 12.43 10.03
C TYR A 222 -5.80 11.62 11.11
N GLY A 223 -6.34 12.32 12.09
CA GLY A 223 -6.96 11.70 13.27
C GLY A 223 -6.00 11.31 14.37
N LEU A 224 -4.75 11.78 14.35
CA LEU A 224 -3.76 11.63 15.42
C LEU A 224 -4.15 12.45 16.67
N PRO A 225 -3.61 12.10 17.86
CA PRO A 225 -3.87 12.88 19.08
C PRO A 225 -3.41 14.33 18.93
N LYS A 226 -4.17 15.25 19.49
CA LYS A 226 -3.97 16.71 19.44
C LYS A 226 -4.18 17.37 18.07
N GLN A 227 -4.52 16.63 17.04
CA GLN A 227 -4.88 17.23 15.76
C GLN A 227 -6.23 17.93 15.85
N THR A 228 -6.31 19.09 15.22
CA THR A 228 -7.53 19.82 14.91
C THR A 228 -7.52 20.19 13.43
N ARG A 229 -8.66 20.61 12.91
CA ARG A 229 -8.80 21.15 11.57
C ARG A 229 -7.79 22.28 11.29
N GLU A 230 -7.61 23.17 12.25
CA GLU A 230 -6.66 24.28 12.17
C GLU A 230 -5.20 23.81 12.16
N THR A 231 -4.81 22.94 13.09
CA THR A 231 -3.42 22.45 13.17
C THR A 231 -3.04 21.63 11.94
N PHE A 232 -3.96 20.82 11.41
CA PHE A 232 -3.70 20.06 10.21
C PHE A 232 -3.66 20.91 8.94
N ALA A 233 -4.39 22.03 8.90
CA ALA A 233 -4.27 23.00 7.81
C ALA A 233 -2.84 23.56 7.70
N HIS A 234 -2.17 23.83 8.82
CA HIS A 234 -0.75 24.24 8.82
C HIS A 234 0.18 23.14 8.32
N THR A 235 -0.12 21.88 8.65
CA THR A 235 0.63 20.73 8.11
C THR A 235 0.49 20.70 6.58
N LEU A 236 -0.72 20.88 6.05
CA LEU A 236 -0.96 20.92 4.60
C LEU A 236 -0.26 22.10 3.93
N ASP A 237 -0.17 23.29 4.57
CA ASP A 237 0.62 24.43 4.05
C ASP A 237 2.06 24.03 3.80
N LYS A 238 2.67 23.40 4.78
CA LYS A 238 4.07 22.93 4.70
C LYS A 238 4.25 21.80 3.67
N VAL A 239 3.30 20.89 3.54
CA VAL A 239 3.32 19.86 2.51
C VAL A 239 3.24 20.48 1.11
N LEU A 240 2.38 21.47 0.91
CA LEU A 240 2.26 22.17 -0.37
C LEU A 240 3.52 23.01 -0.68
N GLU A 241 4.17 23.62 0.32
CA GLU A 241 5.48 24.26 0.18
C GLU A 241 6.54 23.29 -0.33
N LEU A 242 6.58 22.07 0.24
CA LEU A 242 7.51 21.01 -0.16
C LEU A 242 7.13 20.39 -1.51
N SER A 243 5.87 20.44 -1.90
CA SER A 243 5.34 20.01 -3.20
C SER A 243 5.82 18.61 -3.63
N PRO A 244 5.58 17.53 -2.84
CA PRO A 244 5.92 16.17 -3.24
C PRO A 244 5.16 15.77 -4.51
N ASP A 245 5.61 14.69 -5.17
CA ASP A 245 4.93 14.17 -6.36
C ASP A 245 3.67 13.41 -6.01
N ARG A 246 3.69 12.73 -4.86
CA ARG A 246 2.57 11.93 -4.32
C ARG A 246 2.37 12.22 -2.84
N ILE A 247 1.13 12.05 -2.38
CA ILE A 247 0.76 12.16 -0.96
C ILE A 247 -0.12 10.96 -0.61
N ALA A 248 0.22 10.28 0.47
CA ALA A 248 -0.62 9.27 1.09
C ALA A 248 -1.13 9.80 2.43
N LEU A 249 -2.43 10.05 2.53
CA LEU A 249 -3.10 10.65 3.69
C LEU A 249 -3.93 9.60 4.43
N TYR A 250 -3.31 8.88 5.37
CA TYR A 250 -3.95 7.78 6.08
C TYR A 250 -4.83 8.23 7.24
N HIS A 251 -5.97 7.56 7.41
CA HIS A 251 -6.76 7.68 8.64
C HIS A 251 -6.09 6.90 9.79
N TYR A 252 -5.93 7.54 10.95
CA TYR A 252 -5.45 6.85 12.14
C TYR A 252 -6.50 5.90 12.71
N ALA A 253 -6.19 4.61 12.74
CA ALA A 253 -6.99 3.59 13.38
C ALA A 253 -6.46 3.31 14.81
N HIS A 254 -7.22 3.70 15.83
CA HIS A 254 -6.86 3.46 17.24
C HIS A 254 -7.25 2.06 17.68
N LEU A 255 -6.29 1.14 17.71
CA LEU A 255 -6.47 -0.28 18.00
C LEU A 255 -5.51 -0.75 19.13
N PRO A 256 -5.60 -0.20 20.36
CA PRO A 256 -4.65 -0.46 21.45
C PRO A 256 -4.66 -1.91 21.93
N ASN A 257 -5.71 -2.68 21.65
CA ASN A 257 -5.76 -4.11 21.95
C ASN A 257 -4.91 -4.94 20.99
N HIS A 258 -4.70 -4.47 19.76
CA HIS A 258 -3.86 -5.12 18.74
C HIS A 258 -2.42 -4.60 18.77
N PHE A 259 -2.23 -3.30 18.99
CA PHE A 259 -0.94 -2.64 18.93
C PHE A 259 -0.55 -2.03 20.30
N LYS A 260 0.34 -2.70 21.01
CA LYS A 260 0.76 -2.29 22.38
C LYS A 260 1.25 -0.83 22.46
N ALA A 261 1.92 -0.32 21.42
CA ALA A 261 2.41 1.05 21.37
C ALA A 261 1.28 2.08 21.47
N GLN A 262 0.13 1.80 20.86
CA GLN A 262 -1.04 2.68 20.84
C GLN A 262 -1.69 2.87 22.21
N ARG A 263 -1.39 2.02 23.21
CA ARG A 263 -1.85 2.20 24.60
C ARG A 263 -1.31 3.46 25.27
N ARG A 264 -0.28 4.09 24.67
CA ARG A 264 0.30 5.35 25.13
C ARG A 264 -0.45 6.59 24.62
N ILE A 265 -1.36 6.42 23.67
CA ILE A 265 -2.22 7.48 23.14
C ILE A 265 -3.49 7.50 23.98
N LEU A 266 -3.79 8.65 24.59
CA LEU A 266 -5.01 8.82 25.38
C LEU A 266 -6.21 9.03 24.46
N PRO A 267 -7.30 8.26 24.58
CA PRO A 267 -8.50 8.45 23.75
C PRO A 267 -9.07 9.87 23.81
N ALA A 268 -8.93 10.55 24.96
CA ALA A 268 -9.41 11.94 25.14
C ALA A 268 -8.61 12.95 24.30
N ASP A 269 -7.43 12.61 23.82
CA ASP A 269 -6.61 13.47 22.96
C ASP A 269 -6.93 13.31 21.46
N LEU A 270 -7.71 12.30 21.12
CA LEU A 270 -8.09 12.04 19.71
C LEU A 270 -9.21 12.97 19.27
N PRO A 271 -9.15 13.51 18.05
CA PRO A 271 -10.27 14.26 17.48
C PRO A 271 -11.50 13.34 17.34
N ASP A 272 -12.67 13.91 17.51
CA ASP A 272 -13.93 13.18 17.31
C ASP A 272 -14.18 12.87 15.82
N THR A 273 -15.24 12.13 15.53
CA THR A 273 -15.58 11.70 14.16
C THR A 273 -15.90 12.88 13.24
N VAL A 274 -16.50 13.95 13.77
CA VAL A 274 -16.85 15.13 12.97
C VAL A 274 -15.60 15.92 12.62
N GLU A 275 -14.71 16.12 13.58
CA GLU A 275 -13.44 16.80 13.37
C GLU A 275 -12.55 16.05 12.36
N LYS A 276 -12.48 14.71 12.47
CA LYS A 276 -11.75 13.87 11.50
C LYS A 276 -12.32 14.01 10.08
N ALA A 277 -13.64 14.00 9.94
CA ALA A 277 -14.28 14.18 8.64
C ALA A 277 -13.97 15.55 8.04
N HIS A 278 -14.00 16.61 8.85
CA HIS A 278 -13.63 17.95 8.39
C HIS A 278 -12.15 18.05 7.99
N ILE A 279 -11.24 17.45 8.77
CA ILE A 279 -9.81 17.39 8.40
C ILE A 279 -9.64 16.71 7.04
N MET A 280 -10.30 15.57 6.82
CA MET A 280 -10.24 14.83 5.55
C MET A 280 -10.81 15.67 4.39
N PHE A 281 -11.96 16.32 4.58
CA PHE A 281 -12.60 17.14 3.54
C PHE A 281 -11.75 18.36 3.17
N ASP A 282 -11.20 19.05 4.17
CA ASP A 282 -10.30 20.18 3.93
C ASP A 282 -9.04 19.74 3.17
N ALA A 283 -8.48 18.58 3.56
CA ALA A 283 -7.31 18.03 2.88
C ALA A 283 -7.61 17.68 1.41
N ILE A 284 -8.71 16.99 1.14
CA ILE A 284 -9.12 16.67 -0.24
C ILE A 284 -9.29 17.95 -1.06
N THR A 285 -10.07 18.91 -0.54
CA THR A 285 -10.33 20.19 -1.21
C THR A 285 -9.03 20.91 -1.51
N ARG A 286 -8.19 21.05 -0.49
CA ARG A 286 -6.96 21.83 -0.59
C ARG A 286 -5.94 21.21 -1.55
N LEU A 287 -5.74 19.90 -1.48
CA LEU A 287 -4.81 19.20 -2.36
C LEU A 287 -5.30 19.23 -3.81
N THR A 288 -6.59 19.00 -4.06
CA THR A 288 -7.13 19.02 -5.42
C THR A 288 -7.13 20.43 -6.03
N GLN A 289 -7.26 21.48 -5.23
CA GLN A 289 -7.13 22.87 -5.70
C GLN A 289 -5.67 23.28 -5.95
N ASN A 290 -4.68 22.51 -5.46
CA ASN A 290 -3.26 22.81 -5.58
C ASN A 290 -2.49 21.80 -6.46
N GLY A 291 -3.14 21.29 -7.52
CA GLY A 291 -2.48 20.53 -8.58
C GLY A 291 -2.38 19.02 -8.33
N TYR A 292 -3.05 18.49 -7.30
CA TYR A 292 -3.11 17.05 -7.07
C TYR A 292 -4.44 16.45 -7.54
N ARG A 293 -4.34 15.31 -8.19
CA ARG A 293 -5.49 14.43 -8.48
C ARG A 293 -5.77 13.52 -7.29
N TYR A 294 -7.04 13.37 -6.92
CA TYR A 294 -7.47 12.34 -5.98
C TYR A 294 -7.43 10.97 -6.68
N ILE A 295 -6.45 10.16 -6.35
CA ILE A 295 -6.25 8.83 -6.93
C ILE A 295 -7.26 7.82 -6.37
N GLY A 296 -7.59 7.97 -5.09
CA GLY A 296 -8.57 7.15 -4.40
C GLY A 296 -8.16 6.83 -2.98
N MET A 297 -9.12 6.54 -2.14
CA MET A 297 -8.94 6.27 -0.71
C MET A 297 -8.15 7.39 -0.03
N ASP A 298 -6.85 7.20 0.11
CA ASP A 298 -5.92 8.05 0.86
C ASP A 298 -4.88 8.71 -0.03
N HIS A 299 -4.88 8.45 -1.35
CA HIS A 299 -3.76 8.80 -2.21
C HIS A 299 -4.08 9.94 -3.15
N PHE A 300 -3.10 10.82 -3.29
CA PHE A 300 -3.09 11.93 -4.22
C PHE A 300 -1.78 11.91 -5.02
N ALA A 301 -1.83 12.32 -6.27
CA ALA A 301 -0.67 12.45 -7.12
C ALA A 301 -0.80 13.70 -7.99
N LYS A 302 0.32 14.31 -8.36
CA LYS A 302 0.31 15.41 -9.35
C LYS A 302 -0.32 14.95 -10.66
N HIS A 303 -0.89 15.87 -11.42
CA HIS A 303 -1.58 15.53 -12.68
C HIS A 303 -0.67 14.81 -13.69
N GLU A 304 0.61 15.18 -13.73
CA GLU A 304 1.64 14.61 -14.59
C GLU A 304 2.24 13.30 -14.09
N ASP A 305 1.92 12.89 -12.86
CA ASP A 305 2.41 11.64 -12.26
C ASP A 305 1.84 10.41 -12.99
N GLU A 306 2.62 9.32 -12.98
CA GLU A 306 2.26 8.05 -13.63
C GLU A 306 0.98 7.42 -13.07
N LEU A 307 0.70 7.57 -11.75
CA LEU A 307 -0.54 7.07 -11.16
C LEU A 307 -1.75 7.83 -11.71
N SER A 308 -1.63 9.14 -11.91
CA SER A 308 -2.68 9.96 -12.51
C SER A 308 -2.95 9.57 -13.95
N LYS A 309 -1.90 9.33 -14.74
CA LYS A 309 -2.00 8.85 -16.13
C LYS A 309 -2.62 7.46 -16.20
N ALA A 310 -2.09 6.53 -15.40
CA ALA A 310 -2.61 5.15 -15.35
C ALA A 310 -4.09 5.10 -14.95
N GLN A 311 -4.54 5.96 -14.03
CA GLN A 311 -5.97 6.05 -13.68
C GLN A 311 -6.83 6.55 -14.84
N ILE A 312 -6.35 7.56 -15.60
CA ILE A 312 -7.05 8.08 -16.79
C ILE A 312 -7.16 7.01 -17.87
N GLU A 313 -6.11 6.22 -18.02
CA GLU A 313 -6.02 5.12 -19.01
C GLU A 313 -6.77 3.86 -18.57
N GLY A 314 -7.20 3.78 -17.28
CA GLY A 314 -7.87 2.60 -16.73
C GLY A 314 -6.93 1.43 -16.44
N THR A 315 -5.62 1.70 -16.32
CA THR A 315 -4.57 0.69 -16.07
C THR A 315 -4.03 0.71 -14.65
N LEU A 316 -4.50 1.66 -13.82
CA LEU A 316 -4.08 1.76 -12.43
C LEU A 316 -4.48 0.51 -11.66
N GLN A 317 -3.60 0.03 -10.80
CA GLN A 317 -3.82 -1.14 -9.97
C GLN A 317 -3.39 -0.89 -8.53
N ARG A 318 -3.68 -1.89 -7.66
CA ARG A 318 -3.37 -1.83 -6.25
C ARG A 318 -2.89 -3.19 -5.74
N ASN A 319 -1.86 -3.15 -4.89
CA ASN A 319 -1.31 -4.32 -4.21
C ASN A 319 -1.05 -4.01 -2.72
N PHE A 320 -0.27 -4.86 -2.02
CA PHE A 320 0.09 -4.65 -0.62
C PHE A 320 0.93 -3.39 -0.37
N GLN A 321 1.61 -2.88 -1.37
CA GLN A 321 2.43 -1.66 -1.29
C GLN A 321 1.63 -0.36 -1.53
N GLY A 322 0.41 -0.47 -2.07
CA GLY A 322 -0.45 0.66 -2.42
C GLY A 322 -0.84 0.68 -3.91
N TYR A 323 -1.13 1.87 -4.44
CA TYR A 323 -1.38 2.04 -5.87
C TYR A 323 -0.08 1.90 -6.67
N SER A 324 -0.16 1.22 -7.80
CA SER A 324 1.00 0.87 -8.64
C SER A 324 0.62 0.84 -10.12
N THR A 325 1.57 1.18 -10.98
CA THR A 325 1.49 0.98 -12.43
C THR A 325 2.04 -0.40 -12.85
N LYS A 326 2.66 -1.14 -11.93
CA LYS A 326 3.34 -2.44 -12.15
C LYS A 326 2.62 -3.64 -11.52
N ALA A 327 1.31 -3.61 -11.46
CA ALA A 327 0.55 -4.64 -10.73
C ALA A 327 0.40 -5.97 -11.47
N GLU A 328 0.73 -6.03 -12.75
CA GLU A 328 0.83 -7.31 -13.48
C GLU A 328 2.09 -8.11 -13.08
N CYS A 329 2.99 -7.53 -12.27
CA CYS A 329 4.15 -8.25 -11.76
C CYS A 329 3.76 -9.36 -10.78
N ASP A 330 4.46 -10.49 -10.88
CA ASP A 330 4.56 -11.42 -9.79
C ASP A 330 5.47 -10.84 -8.72
N MET A 331 4.98 -10.75 -7.48
CA MET A 331 5.73 -10.17 -6.38
C MET A 331 6.30 -11.23 -5.47
N VAL A 332 7.62 -11.37 -5.46
CA VAL A 332 8.36 -12.08 -4.43
C VAL A 332 8.58 -11.14 -3.26
N ALA A 333 8.23 -11.57 -2.06
CA ALA A 333 8.43 -10.79 -0.84
C ALA A 333 9.33 -11.54 0.13
N LEU A 334 10.36 -10.86 0.62
CA LEU A 334 11.42 -11.40 1.47
C LEU A 334 11.37 -10.80 2.86
N GLY A 335 11.77 -11.60 3.82
CA GLY A 335 11.88 -11.18 5.22
C GLY A 335 10.66 -11.50 6.05
N VAL A 336 10.76 -11.17 7.32
CA VAL A 336 9.72 -11.45 8.32
C VAL A 336 8.40 -10.77 7.96
N SER A 337 7.28 -11.48 8.09
CA SER A 337 5.91 -11.03 7.77
C SER A 337 5.63 -10.65 6.30
N ALA A 338 6.60 -10.81 5.41
CA ALA A 338 6.45 -10.45 4.01
C ALA A 338 5.37 -11.32 3.31
N ILE A 339 4.65 -10.72 2.35
CA ILE A 339 3.57 -11.39 1.61
C ILE A 339 3.90 -11.36 0.13
N SER A 340 4.15 -12.53 -0.44
CA SER A 340 4.33 -12.74 -1.88
C SER A 340 2.99 -12.94 -2.59
N LYS A 341 2.94 -12.55 -3.87
CA LYS A 341 1.83 -12.84 -4.79
C LYS A 341 2.42 -13.38 -6.09
N ILE A 342 2.26 -14.67 -6.36
CA ILE A 342 2.76 -15.35 -7.55
C ILE A 342 1.58 -16.02 -8.26
N GLY A 343 1.24 -15.53 -9.45
CA GLY A 343 0.06 -16.01 -10.16
C GLY A 343 -1.20 -15.91 -9.30
N SER A 344 -1.84 -17.06 -9.06
CA SER A 344 -3.04 -17.21 -8.24
C SER A 344 -2.75 -17.50 -6.76
N ALA A 345 -1.50 -17.39 -6.30
CA ALA A 345 -1.12 -17.73 -4.93
C ALA A 345 -0.65 -16.51 -4.14
N TYR A 346 -1.09 -16.43 -2.89
CA TYR A 346 -0.49 -15.59 -1.85
C TYR A 346 0.28 -16.46 -0.87
N ALA A 347 1.52 -16.08 -0.55
CA ALA A 347 2.37 -16.75 0.44
C ALA A 347 2.84 -15.73 1.47
N CYS A 348 2.69 -16.04 2.76
CA CYS A 348 3.03 -15.11 3.84
C CYS A 348 4.06 -15.75 4.77
N ASN A 349 5.12 -15.02 5.07
CA ASN A 349 6.15 -15.39 6.03
C ASN A 349 5.67 -15.19 7.48
N PRO A 350 6.29 -15.88 8.48
CA PRO A 350 6.03 -15.68 9.91
C PRO A 350 6.22 -14.21 10.33
N ARG A 351 5.50 -13.80 11.35
CA ARG A 351 5.65 -12.46 11.95
C ARG A 351 6.80 -12.39 12.95
N GLU A 352 7.16 -13.53 13.54
CA GLU A 352 8.25 -13.62 14.51
C GLU A 352 9.58 -13.85 13.77
N LEU A 353 10.61 -13.07 14.15
CA LEU A 353 11.92 -13.14 13.51
C LEU A 353 12.56 -14.52 13.65
N ASP A 354 12.44 -15.12 14.84
CA ASP A 354 13.05 -16.40 15.15
C ASP A 354 12.44 -17.54 14.33
N ASP A 355 11.12 -17.53 14.11
CA ASP A 355 10.43 -18.53 13.29
C ASP A 355 10.85 -18.43 11.81
N TRP A 356 10.95 -17.19 11.30
CA TRP A 356 11.42 -16.94 9.93
C TRP A 356 12.88 -17.40 9.78
N ALA A 357 13.77 -16.97 10.68
CA ALA A 357 15.18 -17.31 10.64
C ALA A 357 15.42 -18.82 10.78
N ALA A 358 14.67 -19.52 11.63
CA ALA A 358 14.76 -20.96 11.80
C ALA A 358 14.40 -21.72 10.52
N ALA A 359 13.35 -21.30 9.80
CA ALA A 359 12.95 -21.91 8.54
C ALA A 359 14.04 -21.75 7.47
N ILE A 360 14.56 -20.52 7.29
CA ILE A 360 15.61 -20.22 6.31
C ILE A 360 16.92 -20.94 6.66
N SER A 361 17.30 -20.99 7.94
CA SER A 361 18.49 -21.72 8.40
C SER A 361 18.40 -23.24 8.15
N ALA A 362 17.17 -23.78 8.15
CA ALA A 362 16.89 -25.17 7.83
C ALA A 362 16.82 -25.44 6.31
N GLY A 363 17.13 -24.46 5.45
CA GLY A 363 17.09 -24.59 3.99
C GLY A 363 15.66 -24.71 3.43
N ARG A 364 14.67 -24.07 4.05
CA ARG A 364 13.26 -24.09 3.63
C ARG A 364 12.70 -22.68 3.49
N LEU A 365 11.83 -22.47 2.50
CA LEU A 365 11.01 -21.27 2.43
C LEU A 365 10.21 -21.07 3.72
N ALA A 366 10.14 -19.83 4.22
CA ALA A 366 9.56 -19.55 5.54
C ALA A 366 8.03 -19.42 5.54
N THR A 367 7.36 -19.66 4.40
CA THR A 367 5.91 -19.53 4.27
C THR A 367 5.18 -20.35 5.33
N ASN A 368 4.36 -19.71 6.16
CA ASN A 368 3.61 -20.37 7.22
C ASN A 368 2.08 -20.27 7.06
N ARG A 369 1.62 -19.45 6.12
CA ARG A 369 0.22 -19.33 5.72
C ARG A 369 0.12 -18.70 4.33
N GLY A 370 -1.00 -18.89 3.69
CA GLY A 370 -1.23 -18.30 2.38
C GLY A 370 -2.64 -18.58 1.88
N TYR A 371 -2.82 -18.40 0.60
CA TYR A 371 -4.09 -18.65 -0.06
C TYR A 371 -3.89 -18.95 -1.54
N LEU A 372 -4.55 -19.99 -2.05
CA LEU A 372 -4.62 -20.27 -3.47
C LEU A 372 -5.99 -19.85 -3.99
N LEU A 373 -5.99 -18.90 -4.90
CA LEU A 373 -7.22 -18.35 -5.52
C LEU A 373 -7.86 -19.41 -6.42
N ASN A 374 -9.17 -19.52 -6.33
CA ASN A 374 -9.99 -20.19 -7.34
C ASN A 374 -10.45 -19.23 -8.44
N ALA A 375 -11.13 -19.73 -9.46
CA ALA A 375 -11.57 -18.92 -10.60
C ALA A 375 -12.52 -17.77 -10.20
N ASP A 376 -13.45 -17.99 -9.23
CA ASP A 376 -14.34 -16.94 -8.72
C ASP A 376 -13.57 -15.88 -7.93
N ASP A 377 -12.52 -16.28 -7.19
CA ASP A 377 -11.66 -15.33 -6.49
C ASP A 377 -10.91 -14.40 -7.48
N GLU A 378 -10.39 -14.95 -8.57
CA GLU A 378 -9.72 -14.14 -9.60
C GLU A 378 -10.67 -13.19 -10.30
N LEU A 379 -11.86 -13.67 -10.66
CA LEU A 379 -12.92 -12.86 -11.25
C LEU A 379 -13.29 -11.69 -10.31
N ARG A 380 -13.58 -11.97 -9.04
CA ARG A 380 -13.96 -10.94 -8.07
C ARG A 380 -12.81 -10.01 -7.74
N ARG A 381 -11.58 -10.52 -7.67
CA ARG A 381 -10.38 -9.68 -7.52
C ARG A 381 -10.27 -8.67 -8.64
N TYR A 382 -10.45 -9.09 -9.89
CA TYR A 382 -10.42 -8.20 -11.04
C TYR A 382 -11.49 -7.11 -10.93
N VAL A 383 -12.75 -7.49 -10.68
CA VAL A 383 -13.88 -6.57 -10.54
C VAL A 383 -13.65 -5.55 -9.40
N ILE A 384 -13.25 -6.01 -8.21
CA ILE A 384 -12.97 -5.17 -7.04
C ILE A 384 -11.83 -4.20 -7.35
N MET A 385 -10.74 -4.66 -7.98
CA MET A 385 -9.59 -3.81 -8.29
C MET A 385 -9.92 -2.76 -9.35
N GLN A 386 -10.72 -3.08 -10.38
CA GLN A 386 -11.17 -2.09 -11.36
C GLN A 386 -11.97 -0.97 -10.69
N ILE A 387 -12.92 -1.31 -9.82
CA ILE A 387 -13.71 -0.33 -9.07
C ILE A 387 -12.81 0.52 -8.16
N MET A 388 -11.93 -0.13 -7.39
CA MET A 388 -11.06 0.54 -6.40
C MET A 388 -10.03 1.48 -7.02
N CYS A 389 -9.53 1.16 -8.21
CA CYS A 389 -8.42 1.88 -8.84
C CYS A 389 -8.88 2.87 -9.90
N ASN A 390 -9.85 2.45 -10.73
CA ASN A 390 -10.23 3.20 -11.93
C ASN A 390 -11.61 3.87 -11.82
N PHE A 391 -12.37 3.59 -10.76
CA PHE A 391 -13.73 4.09 -10.55
C PHE A 391 -14.71 3.73 -11.68
N GLU A 392 -14.29 2.88 -12.59
CA GLU A 392 -15.07 2.37 -13.71
C GLU A 392 -14.83 0.87 -13.85
N LEU A 393 -15.89 0.13 -14.14
CA LEU A 393 -15.83 -1.28 -14.46
C LEU A 393 -16.61 -1.52 -15.75
N ARG A 394 -15.91 -1.92 -16.82
CA ARG A 394 -16.53 -2.28 -18.11
C ARG A 394 -16.91 -3.74 -18.09
N LYS A 395 -18.18 -4.03 -18.34
CA LYS A 395 -18.70 -5.40 -18.32
C LYS A 395 -18.04 -6.27 -19.39
N LYS A 396 -17.84 -5.73 -20.58
CA LYS A 396 -17.21 -6.43 -21.70
C LYS A 396 -15.79 -6.91 -21.38
N ASP A 397 -14.98 -6.10 -20.68
CA ASP A 397 -13.61 -6.48 -20.32
C ASP A 397 -13.60 -7.68 -19.36
N VAL A 398 -14.60 -7.76 -18.46
CA VAL A 398 -14.79 -8.90 -17.56
C VAL A 398 -15.26 -10.13 -18.33
N GLU A 399 -16.24 -9.97 -19.20
CA GLU A 399 -16.82 -11.05 -20.01
C GLU A 399 -15.78 -11.69 -20.93
N GLU A 400 -14.98 -10.87 -21.63
CA GLU A 400 -13.91 -11.34 -22.51
C GLU A 400 -12.79 -12.05 -21.75
N ARG A 401 -12.43 -11.52 -20.55
CA ARG A 401 -11.34 -12.08 -19.74
C ARG A 401 -11.71 -13.41 -19.08
N PHE A 402 -12.95 -13.55 -18.63
CA PHE A 402 -13.38 -14.69 -17.81
C PHE A 402 -14.37 -15.64 -18.48
N GLY A 403 -14.84 -15.32 -19.67
CA GLY A 403 -15.78 -16.17 -20.44
C GLY A 403 -17.15 -16.29 -19.79
N ILE A 404 -17.66 -15.23 -19.16
CA ILE A 404 -18.93 -15.18 -18.43
C ILE A 404 -19.90 -14.17 -19.04
N ASN A 405 -21.18 -14.24 -18.67
CA ASN A 405 -22.11 -13.12 -18.80
C ASN A 405 -22.11 -12.32 -17.49
N PHE A 406 -21.79 -11.03 -17.55
CA PHE A 406 -21.61 -10.20 -16.35
C PHE A 406 -22.91 -10.03 -15.55
N ASP A 407 -24.01 -9.70 -16.23
CA ASP A 407 -25.29 -9.40 -15.56
C ASP A 407 -25.92 -10.66 -14.93
N GLU A 408 -25.75 -11.83 -15.57
CA GLU A 408 -26.17 -13.10 -14.99
C GLU A 408 -25.31 -13.47 -13.76
N THR A 409 -23.99 -13.27 -13.83
CA THR A 409 -23.04 -13.65 -12.77
C THR A 409 -23.18 -12.74 -11.56
N PHE A 410 -23.33 -11.43 -11.77
CA PHE A 410 -23.34 -10.41 -10.71
C PHE A 410 -24.71 -9.75 -10.48
N GLY A 411 -25.80 -10.34 -10.94
CA GLY A 411 -27.15 -9.79 -10.79
C GLY A 411 -27.55 -9.52 -9.34
N PHE A 412 -27.08 -10.36 -8.39
CA PHE A 412 -27.28 -10.12 -6.96
C PHE A 412 -26.52 -8.89 -6.49
N GLU A 413 -25.24 -8.79 -6.80
CA GLU A 413 -24.35 -7.67 -6.43
C GLU A 413 -24.85 -6.35 -7.04
N LEU A 414 -25.29 -6.36 -8.31
CA LEU A 414 -25.90 -5.22 -8.97
C LEU A 414 -27.18 -4.77 -8.28
N SER A 415 -27.99 -5.70 -7.79
CA SER A 415 -29.19 -5.36 -7.00
C SER A 415 -28.86 -4.59 -5.72
N LYS A 416 -27.68 -4.81 -5.13
CA LYS A 416 -27.17 -4.09 -3.94
C LYS A 416 -26.69 -2.68 -4.25
N MET A 417 -26.50 -2.33 -5.52
CA MET A 417 -26.11 -0.97 -5.93
C MET A 417 -27.26 0.04 -5.84
N LYS A 418 -28.53 -0.37 -5.72
CA LYS A 418 -29.69 0.54 -5.67
C LYS A 418 -29.54 1.71 -4.70
N PRO A 419 -29.08 1.53 -3.42
CA PRO A 419 -28.87 2.66 -2.51
C PRO A 419 -27.79 3.64 -2.99
N TYR A 420 -26.72 3.13 -3.64
CA TYR A 420 -25.62 3.94 -4.17
C TYR A 420 -26.07 4.74 -5.40
N VAL A 421 -26.86 4.14 -6.28
CA VAL A 421 -27.48 4.82 -7.44
C VAL A 421 -28.45 5.91 -6.97
N HIS A 422 -29.33 5.61 -5.99
CA HIS A 422 -30.31 6.57 -5.44
C HIS A 422 -29.64 7.84 -4.86
N HIS A 423 -28.41 7.70 -4.32
CA HIS A 423 -27.64 8.80 -3.74
C HIS A 423 -26.59 9.40 -4.69
N GLU A 424 -26.64 9.05 -5.97
CA GLU A 424 -25.70 9.54 -7.00
C GLU A 424 -24.25 9.24 -6.65
N LEU A 425 -23.98 8.08 -6.04
CA LEU A 425 -22.62 7.60 -5.76
C LEU A 425 -22.11 6.70 -6.86
N VAL A 426 -23.01 6.01 -7.54
CA VAL A 426 -22.73 5.07 -8.64
C VAL A 426 -23.77 5.25 -9.71
N GLU A 427 -23.36 5.13 -10.97
CA GLU A 427 -24.24 5.01 -12.12
C GLU A 427 -24.03 3.66 -12.80
N LEU A 428 -25.14 3.00 -13.16
CA LEU A 428 -25.15 1.74 -13.87
C LEU A 428 -25.63 1.96 -15.30
N TYR A 429 -24.75 1.65 -16.25
CA TYR A 429 -25.05 1.64 -17.68
C TYR A 429 -25.20 0.19 -18.18
N ASP A 430 -25.69 0.03 -19.40
CA ASP A 430 -25.82 -1.28 -20.02
C ASP A 430 -24.45 -1.96 -20.19
N ASP A 431 -23.38 -1.18 -20.45
CA ASP A 431 -22.02 -1.64 -20.74
C ASP A 431 -21.03 -1.50 -19.56
N ARG A 432 -21.36 -0.74 -18.52
CA ARG A 432 -20.41 -0.44 -17.41
C ARG A 432 -21.07 0.01 -16.12
N LEU A 433 -20.29 -0.04 -15.03
CA LEU A 433 -20.54 0.60 -13.74
C LEU A 433 -19.55 1.75 -13.57
N VAL A 434 -20.02 2.94 -13.15
CA VAL A 434 -19.18 4.11 -12.88
C VAL A 434 -19.40 4.59 -11.45
N VAL A 435 -18.31 4.77 -10.70
CA VAL A 435 -18.33 5.45 -9.40
C VAL A 435 -18.25 6.95 -9.65
N LEU A 436 -19.32 7.66 -9.37
CA LEU A 436 -19.44 9.10 -9.61
C LEU A 436 -18.56 9.92 -8.65
N PRO A 437 -18.28 11.22 -8.94
CA PRO A 437 -17.43 12.06 -8.10
C PRO A 437 -17.75 12.02 -6.62
N LYS A 438 -19.03 12.07 -6.24
CA LYS A 438 -19.52 11.96 -4.85
C LYS A 438 -19.30 10.57 -4.25
N GLY A 439 -19.27 9.52 -5.08
CA GLY A 439 -19.08 8.13 -4.68
C GLY A 439 -17.63 7.76 -4.41
N LYS A 440 -16.64 8.51 -4.91
CA LYS A 440 -15.22 8.14 -4.85
C LYS A 440 -14.70 7.96 -3.42
N ILE A 441 -15.14 8.77 -2.48
CA ILE A 441 -14.82 8.61 -1.06
C ILE A 441 -15.34 7.27 -0.53
N PHE A 442 -16.48 6.82 -1.03
CA PHE A 442 -17.14 5.57 -0.63
C PHE A 442 -16.77 4.36 -1.49
N VAL A 443 -15.71 4.45 -2.32
CA VAL A 443 -15.35 3.37 -3.26
C VAL A 443 -15.19 2.00 -2.58
N ARG A 444 -14.71 1.96 -1.33
CA ARG A 444 -14.61 0.72 -0.54
C ARG A 444 -15.99 0.12 -0.26
N ALA A 445 -16.99 0.95 0.02
CA ALA A 445 -18.37 0.47 0.23
C ALA A 445 -19.02 -0.05 -1.06
N VAL A 446 -18.65 0.51 -2.21
CA VAL A 446 -19.07 0.01 -3.52
C VAL A 446 -18.40 -1.33 -3.81
N ALA A 447 -17.07 -1.39 -3.72
CA ALA A 447 -16.28 -2.58 -4.02
C ALA A 447 -16.64 -3.78 -3.13
N MET A 448 -16.94 -3.56 -1.84
CA MET A 448 -17.31 -4.62 -0.91
C MET A 448 -18.60 -5.36 -1.28
N GLN A 449 -19.45 -4.79 -2.13
CA GLN A 449 -20.66 -5.48 -2.59
C GLN A 449 -20.31 -6.71 -3.43
N PHE A 450 -19.14 -6.71 -4.08
CA PHE A 450 -18.62 -7.83 -4.87
C PHE A 450 -17.80 -8.82 -4.05
N ASP A 451 -17.60 -8.56 -2.74
CA ASP A 451 -16.85 -9.44 -1.85
C ASP A 451 -17.73 -10.58 -1.31
N ARG A 452 -17.54 -11.78 -1.87
CA ARG A 452 -18.25 -13.00 -1.45
C ARG A 452 -17.99 -13.33 0.03
N TYR A 453 -16.75 -13.19 0.49
CA TYR A 453 -16.35 -13.59 1.84
C TYR A 453 -16.93 -12.71 2.93
N LEU A 454 -17.13 -11.41 2.68
CA LEU A 454 -17.84 -10.53 3.60
C LEU A 454 -19.30 -10.94 3.75
N ARG A 455 -19.94 -11.29 2.63
CA ARG A 455 -21.33 -11.75 2.60
C ARG A 455 -21.53 -13.04 3.39
N GLU A 456 -20.63 -14.01 3.22
CA GLU A 456 -20.74 -15.33 3.85
C GLU A 456 -20.37 -15.32 5.34
N SER A 457 -19.52 -14.40 5.79
CA SER A 457 -18.95 -14.46 7.14
C SER A 457 -19.67 -13.67 8.21
N ASN A 458 -20.62 -12.79 7.87
CA ASN A 458 -21.23 -11.81 8.80
C ASN A 458 -20.20 -10.99 9.62
N ARG A 459 -18.92 -10.93 9.21
CA ARG A 459 -17.81 -10.33 9.93
C ARG A 459 -17.47 -8.92 9.43
N ALA A 460 -18.42 -8.05 9.27
CA ALA A 460 -18.14 -6.64 8.93
C ALA A 460 -17.35 -5.87 10.02
N GLY A 461 -17.21 -6.42 11.22
CA GLY A 461 -16.70 -5.71 12.40
C GLY A 461 -15.17 -5.62 12.57
N GLY A 462 -14.35 -6.14 11.64
CA GLY A 462 -12.88 -6.20 11.80
C GLY A 462 -12.07 -5.17 11.01
N TYR A 463 -12.72 -4.35 10.19
CA TYR A 463 -12.06 -3.40 9.29
C TYR A 463 -12.20 -1.95 9.77
N SER A 464 -11.30 -1.07 9.32
CA SER A 464 -11.44 0.38 9.54
C SER A 464 -12.66 0.92 8.81
N ARG A 465 -13.29 1.95 9.38
CA ARG A 465 -14.34 2.70 8.70
C ARG A 465 -13.78 3.41 7.46
N ILE A 466 -14.66 3.86 6.57
CA ILE A 466 -14.29 4.48 5.28
C ILE A 466 -13.74 5.88 5.50
N ALA A 467 -14.32 6.64 6.44
CA ALA A 467 -13.94 8.01 6.77
C ALA A 467 -13.56 8.17 8.25
#